data_00be3245461b0a6fbb44065315129ff0
#
_entry.id   00be3245461b0a6fbb44065315129ff0
#
_cell.length_a   1.000
_cell.length_b   1.000
_cell.length_c   1.000
_cell.angle_alpha   90.00
_cell.angle_beta   90.00
_cell.angle_gamma   90.00
#
_symmetry.space_group_name_H-M   'P 1'
#
loop_
_entity.id
_entity.type
_entity.pdbx_description
1 polymer ?
#
loop_
_entity_poly.entity_id
_entity_poly.type
_entity_poly.pdbx_seq_one_letter_code
_entity_poly.pdbx_strand_id
1 'polypeptide(L)'
;MKVLVFYTRRFAYKTAEQNLSDEEIALFYPGSKEIVHEAEHTNCITAFIHIEAEDEEKGLKSREKKLANHLKWVARKNNTSSILLHSFAHLSASKASLKFTAELFHAVEARLKNGNYEASQTPFGFFLDLNMEAPGYSMARVWGDL
;
A
#
# COMPACT_ATOMS: atom_id res chain seq x y z
N MET A 1 -7.02 -2.04 -10.96
CA MET A 1 -6.46 -1.87 -9.58
C MET A 1 -7.39 -0.95 -8.82
N LYS A 2 -7.85 -1.38 -7.68
CA LYS A 2 -8.74 -0.61 -6.81
C LYS A 2 -7.94 -0.03 -5.65
N VAL A 3 -8.10 1.26 -5.40
CA VAL A 3 -7.32 1.96 -4.37
C VAL A 3 -8.24 2.84 -3.54
N LEU A 4 -8.25 2.62 -2.24
CA LEU A 4 -8.96 3.48 -1.30
C LEU A 4 -7.91 4.16 -0.41
N VAL A 5 -7.76 5.47 -0.58
CA VAL A 5 -6.69 6.23 0.07
C VAL A 5 -7.29 7.10 1.17
N PHE A 6 -6.73 7.00 2.37
CA PHE A 6 -7.06 7.89 3.47
C PHE A 6 -5.87 8.80 3.79
N TYR A 7 -6.14 10.08 4.02
CA TYR A 7 -5.23 10.86 4.84
C TYR A 7 -5.48 10.49 6.30
N THR A 8 -4.44 10.11 7.02
CA THR A 8 -4.55 9.72 8.42
C THR A 8 -3.69 10.62 9.30
N ARG A 9 -4.31 11.18 10.34
CA ARG A 9 -3.56 11.88 11.41
C ARG A 9 -2.69 10.87 12.14
N ARG A 10 -3.22 9.66 12.30
CA ARG A 10 -2.53 8.54 12.93
C ARG A 10 -3.03 7.24 12.29
N PHE A 11 -2.09 6.38 11.98
CA PHE A 11 -2.37 5.01 11.55
C PHE A 11 -1.43 4.07 12.28
N ALA A 12 -1.98 3.18 13.10
CA ALA A 12 -1.22 2.18 13.83
C ALA A 12 -1.69 0.78 13.44
N TYR A 13 -0.77 -0.15 13.38
CA TYR A 13 -1.09 -1.54 13.11
C TYR A 13 -0.27 -2.48 13.98
N LYS A 14 -0.81 -3.67 14.13
CA LYS A 14 -0.13 -4.82 14.74
C LYS A 14 -0.54 -6.07 13.98
N THR A 15 0.43 -6.93 13.65
CA THR A 15 0.11 -8.21 13.00
C THR A 15 -0.71 -9.09 13.94
N ALA A 16 -1.73 -9.74 13.36
CA ALA A 16 -2.56 -10.70 14.05
C ALA A 16 -2.44 -12.07 13.35
N GLU A 17 -3.48 -12.57 12.75
CA GLU A 17 -3.47 -13.88 12.11
C GLU A 17 -2.63 -13.90 10.83
N GLN A 18 -1.72 -14.87 10.71
CA GLN A 18 -0.98 -15.12 9.47
C GLN A 18 -1.89 -15.83 8.46
N ASN A 19 -2.04 -15.27 7.27
CA ASN A 19 -2.92 -15.83 6.24
C ASN A 19 -2.19 -16.36 4.99
N LEU A 20 -0.89 -16.13 4.86
CA LEU A 20 -0.06 -16.68 3.80
C LEU A 20 1.03 -17.58 4.40
N SER A 21 1.54 -18.53 3.59
CA SER A 21 2.66 -19.37 4.00
C SER A 21 3.95 -18.54 4.16
N ASP A 22 4.91 -19.08 4.89
CA ASP A 22 6.21 -18.43 5.07
C ASP A 22 6.93 -18.22 3.71
N GLU A 23 6.78 -19.18 2.79
CA GLU A 23 7.37 -19.08 1.45
C GLU A 23 6.73 -17.95 0.64
N GLU A 24 5.41 -17.79 0.72
CA GLU A 24 4.69 -16.71 0.06
C GLU A 24 5.05 -15.35 0.64
N ILE A 25 5.16 -15.25 1.97
CA ILE A 25 5.58 -14.03 2.65
C ILE A 25 6.99 -13.63 2.23
N ALA A 26 7.89 -14.59 2.04
CA ALA A 26 9.27 -14.34 1.64
C ALA A 26 9.40 -13.58 0.31
N LEU A 27 8.41 -13.67 -0.58
CA LEU A 27 8.38 -12.90 -1.83
C LEU A 27 8.41 -11.38 -1.58
N PHE A 28 7.87 -10.93 -0.46
CA PHE A 28 7.78 -9.52 -0.09
C PHE A 28 8.99 -9.04 0.71
N TYR A 29 9.89 -9.93 1.11
CA TYR A 29 11.05 -9.61 1.95
C TYR A 29 12.36 -10.17 1.36
N PRO A 30 12.78 -9.65 0.18
CA PRO A 30 14.02 -10.12 -0.43
C PRO A 30 15.22 -9.78 0.44
N GLY A 31 16.18 -10.68 0.52
CA GLY A 31 17.42 -10.47 1.27
C GLY A 31 17.26 -10.57 2.79
N SER A 32 16.29 -11.34 3.28
CA SER A 32 16.08 -11.60 4.73
C SER A 32 15.80 -10.34 5.55
N LYS A 33 15.07 -9.39 4.99
CA LYS A 33 14.60 -8.21 5.73
C LYS A 33 13.68 -8.64 6.87
N GLU A 34 13.84 -7.99 8.01
CA GLU A 34 12.94 -8.21 9.14
C GLU A 34 11.55 -7.65 8.86
N ILE A 35 10.54 -8.40 9.31
CA ILE A 35 9.15 -7.96 9.25
C ILE A 35 8.90 -7.03 10.44
N VAL A 36 8.39 -5.83 10.15
CA VAL A 36 7.96 -4.88 11.19
C VAL A 36 6.53 -5.21 11.58
N HIS A 37 6.36 -5.95 12.67
CA HIS A 37 5.07 -6.47 13.11
C HIS A 37 4.15 -5.43 13.74
N GLU A 38 4.68 -4.31 14.17
CA GLU A 38 3.94 -3.25 14.84
C GLU A 38 4.57 -1.91 14.54
N ALA A 39 3.75 -0.93 14.15
CA ALA A 39 4.23 0.43 13.90
C ALA A 39 3.09 1.44 14.02
N GLU A 40 3.47 2.71 14.16
CA GLU A 40 2.59 3.85 14.15
C GLU A 40 3.13 4.90 13.19
N HIS A 41 2.25 5.41 12.34
CA HIS A 41 2.55 6.48 11.39
C HIS A 41 1.63 7.66 11.68
N THR A 42 2.18 8.87 11.62
CA THR A 42 1.41 10.09 11.82
C THR A 42 1.50 10.96 10.58
N ASN A 43 0.44 11.73 10.30
CA ASN A 43 0.40 12.66 9.16
C ASN A 43 0.79 11.96 7.86
N CYS A 44 0.10 10.88 7.50
CA CYS A 44 0.45 10.10 6.33
C CYS A 44 -0.76 9.74 5.47
N ILE A 45 -0.50 9.52 4.19
CA ILE A 45 -1.45 8.89 3.27
C ILE A 45 -1.37 7.39 3.47
N THR A 46 -2.47 6.77 3.86
CA THR A 46 -2.58 5.31 3.99
C THR A 46 -3.41 4.79 2.83
N ALA A 47 -2.79 4.02 1.95
CA ALA A 47 -3.42 3.52 0.73
C ALA A 47 -3.77 2.03 0.90
N PHE A 48 -5.06 1.73 0.87
CA PHE A 48 -5.60 0.37 0.80
C PHE A 48 -5.64 -0.03 -0.66
N ILE A 49 -4.77 -0.96 -1.07
CA ILE A 49 -4.49 -1.26 -2.48
C ILE A 49 -4.85 -2.71 -2.80
N HIS A 50 -5.69 -2.89 -3.81
CA HIS A 50 -6.05 -4.19 -4.36
C HIS A 50 -5.58 -4.29 -5.81
N ILE A 51 -4.57 -5.11 -6.07
CA ILE A 51 -4.06 -5.37 -7.41
C ILE A 51 -4.87 -6.48 -8.04
N GLU A 52 -5.38 -6.24 -9.26
CA GLU A 52 -6.24 -7.16 -9.98
C GLU A 52 -5.48 -7.93 -11.06
N ALA A 53 -6.02 -9.05 -11.52
CA ALA A 53 -5.40 -9.87 -12.57
C ALA A 53 -5.12 -9.08 -13.85
N GLU A 54 -6.01 -8.17 -14.22
CA GLU A 54 -5.88 -7.29 -15.37
C GLU A 54 -4.64 -6.39 -15.30
N ASP A 55 -4.18 -6.07 -14.12
CA ASP A 55 -2.97 -5.25 -13.93
C ASP A 55 -1.71 -5.93 -14.42
N GLU A 56 -1.63 -7.26 -14.32
CA GLU A 56 -0.52 -8.04 -14.88
C GLU A 56 -0.45 -7.92 -16.40
N GLU A 57 -1.61 -7.94 -17.06
CA GLU A 57 -1.71 -7.78 -18.52
C GLU A 57 -1.28 -6.39 -18.97
N LYS A 58 -1.58 -5.37 -18.16
CA LYS A 58 -1.18 -3.97 -18.41
C LYS A 58 0.30 -3.71 -18.19
N GLY A 59 0.96 -4.56 -17.43
CA GLY A 59 2.39 -4.53 -17.19
C GLY A 59 2.84 -3.69 -15.99
N LEU A 60 3.92 -4.14 -15.38
CA LEU A 60 4.46 -3.58 -14.14
C LEU A 60 4.72 -2.08 -14.22
N LYS A 61 5.42 -1.63 -15.27
CA LYS A 61 5.83 -0.24 -15.42
C LYS A 61 4.66 0.73 -15.55
N SER A 62 3.63 0.34 -16.30
CA SER A 62 2.40 1.12 -16.44
C SER A 62 1.69 1.27 -15.11
N ARG A 63 1.56 0.18 -14.39
CA ARG A 63 0.86 0.15 -13.09
C ARG A 63 1.62 0.90 -12.00
N GLU A 64 2.93 0.76 -11.96
CA GLU A 64 3.82 1.49 -11.07
C GLU A 64 3.64 3.01 -11.21
N LYS A 65 3.72 3.50 -12.44
CA LYS A 65 3.56 4.92 -12.74
C LYS A 65 2.18 5.43 -12.32
N LYS A 66 1.14 4.68 -12.68
CA LYS A 66 -0.24 5.07 -12.40
C LYS A 66 -0.51 5.16 -10.91
N LEU A 67 -0.12 4.14 -10.16
CA LEU A 67 -0.31 4.12 -8.72
C LEU A 67 0.50 5.20 -8.01
N ALA A 68 1.78 5.32 -8.33
CA ALA A 68 2.64 6.32 -7.71
C ALA A 68 2.12 7.74 -7.96
N ASN A 69 1.70 8.06 -9.18
CA ASN A 69 1.16 9.37 -9.51
C ASN A 69 -0.14 9.68 -8.74
N HIS A 70 -1.02 8.69 -8.59
CA HIS A 70 -2.24 8.84 -7.82
C HIS A 70 -1.94 9.14 -6.34
N LEU A 71 -1.04 8.37 -5.75
CA LEU A 71 -0.67 8.55 -4.34
C LEU A 71 0.03 9.89 -4.08
N LYS A 72 0.91 10.30 -4.99
CA LYS A 72 1.55 11.62 -4.91
C LYS A 72 0.52 12.75 -4.97
N TRP A 73 -0.46 12.63 -5.83
CA TRP A 73 -1.53 13.62 -5.96
C TRP A 73 -2.31 13.75 -4.65
N VAL A 74 -2.73 12.64 -4.06
CA VAL A 74 -3.44 12.65 -2.77
C VAL A 74 -2.57 13.23 -1.66
N ALA A 75 -1.28 12.86 -1.62
CA ALA A 75 -0.34 13.37 -0.63
C ALA A 75 -0.19 14.90 -0.73
N ARG A 76 -0.03 15.43 -1.93
CA ARG A 76 0.07 16.88 -2.15
C ARG A 76 -1.20 17.61 -1.72
N LYS A 77 -2.38 17.05 -2.00
CA LYS A 77 -3.66 17.64 -1.58
C LYS A 77 -3.81 17.69 -0.06
N ASN A 78 -3.10 16.86 0.66
CA ASN A 78 -3.14 16.79 2.12
C ASN A 78 -1.87 17.34 2.79
N ASN A 79 -1.00 18.00 2.04
CA ASN A 79 0.22 18.62 2.54
C ASN A 79 1.11 17.65 3.35
N THR A 80 1.27 16.43 2.86
CA THR A 80 2.15 15.44 3.46
C THR A 80 3.05 14.80 2.43
N SER A 81 4.23 14.37 2.84
CA SER A 81 5.16 13.59 2.02
C SER A 81 5.28 12.13 2.48
N SER A 82 4.50 11.72 3.45
CA SER A 82 4.53 10.36 4.00
C SER A 82 3.42 9.51 3.38
N ILE A 83 3.78 8.35 2.84
CA ILE A 83 2.86 7.44 2.14
C ILE A 83 3.10 6.03 2.65
N LEU A 84 2.04 5.39 3.13
CA LEU A 84 2.05 4.00 3.58
C LEU A 84 1.23 3.15 2.62
N LEU A 85 1.86 2.12 2.06
CA LEU A 85 1.21 1.16 1.18
C LEU A 85 0.69 -0.03 2.01
N HIS A 86 -0.60 -0.28 1.90
CA HIS A 86 -1.26 -1.39 2.61
C HIS A 86 -1.97 -2.28 1.60
N SER A 87 -1.54 -3.54 1.52
CA SER A 87 -2.21 -4.54 0.69
C SER A 87 -3.55 -4.91 1.31
N PHE A 88 -4.63 -4.71 0.55
CA PHE A 88 -5.99 -4.94 1.02
C PHE A 88 -6.83 -5.57 -0.09
N ALA A 89 -6.77 -6.90 -0.19
CA ALA A 89 -7.39 -7.67 -1.28
C ALA A 89 -8.88 -7.96 -1.02
N HIS A 90 -9.65 -6.93 -0.70
CA HIS A 90 -11.09 -7.02 -0.42
C HIS A 90 -11.94 -6.04 -1.24
N LEU A 91 -11.34 -5.39 -2.23
CA LEU A 91 -12.01 -4.34 -3.02
C LEU A 91 -12.47 -4.82 -4.39
N SER A 92 -12.16 -6.07 -4.76
CA SER A 92 -12.51 -6.69 -6.04
C SER A 92 -12.55 -8.20 -5.90
N ALA A 93 -13.23 -8.87 -6.83
CA ALA A 93 -13.23 -10.33 -6.91
C ALA A 93 -12.01 -10.87 -7.65
N SER A 94 -11.35 -10.05 -8.47
CA SER A 94 -10.15 -10.40 -9.23
C SER A 94 -8.90 -10.14 -8.40
N LYS A 95 -7.88 -10.98 -8.54
CA LYS A 95 -6.58 -10.80 -7.86
C LYS A 95 -5.42 -11.09 -8.82
N ALA A 96 -4.40 -10.27 -8.76
CA ALA A 96 -3.11 -10.55 -9.38
C ALA A 96 -2.38 -11.66 -8.62
N SER A 97 -1.33 -12.22 -9.25
CA SER A 97 -0.43 -13.15 -8.58
C SER A 97 0.31 -12.46 -7.42
N LEU A 98 0.71 -13.23 -6.43
CA LEU A 98 1.50 -12.70 -5.31
C LEU A 98 2.83 -12.14 -5.79
N LYS A 99 3.47 -12.79 -6.77
CA LYS A 99 4.73 -12.32 -7.34
C LYS A 99 4.59 -10.94 -7.97
N PHE A 100 3.59 -10.74 -8.81
CA PHE A 100 3.33 -9.44 -9.45
C PHE A 100 3.01 -8.38 -8.40
N THR A 101 2.19 -8.71 -7.42
CA THR A 101 1.82 -7.80 -6.34
C THR A 101 3.07 -7.35 -5.56
N ALA A 102 3.95 -8.29 -5.20
CA ALA A 102 5.20 -7.98 -4.51
C ALA A 102 6.09 -7.05 -5.32
N GLU A 103 6.29 -7.38 -6.60
CA GLU A 103 7.10 -6.57 -7.51
C GLU A 103 6.55 -5.16 -7.66
N LEU A 104 5.23 -5.02 -7.79
CA LEU A 104 4.58 -3.72 -7.94
C LEU A 104 4.70 -2.87 -6.66
N PHE A 105 4.46 -3.45 -5.49
CA PHE A 105 4.61 -2.72 -4.23
C PHE A 105 6.05 -2.23 -4.03
N HIS A 106 7.04 -3.07 -4.30
CA HIS A 106 8.45 -2.67 -4.20
C HIS A 106 8.82 -1.58 -5.21
N ALA A 107 8.34 -1.69 -6.44
CA ALA A 107 8.60 -0.72 -7.49
C ALA A 107 7.98 0.66 -7.16
N VAL A 108 6.75 0.66 -6.65
CA VAL A 108 6.05 1.89 -6.24
C VAL A 108 6.76 2.54 -5.05
N GLU A 109 7.14 1.76 -4.03
CA GLU A 109 7.89 2.28 -2.89
C GLU A 109 9.19 2.93 -3.32
N ALA A 110 9.97 2.26 -4.17
CA ALA A 110 11.22 2.80 -4.69
C ALA A 110 11.01 4.09 -5.49
N ARG A 111 9.99 4.12 -6.34
CA ARG A 111 9.64 5.31 -7.14
C ARG A 111 9.24 6.49 -6.27
N LEU A 112 8.47 6.26 -5.22
CA LEU A 112 8.08 7.30 -4.27
C LEU A 112 9.29 7.85 -3.51
N LYS A 113 10.18 6.98 -3.03
CA LYS A 113 11.42 7.38 -2.36
C LYS A 113 12.33 8.21 -3.27
N ASN A 114 12.45 7.81 -4.53
CA ASN A 114 13.22 8.56 -5.51
C ASN A 114 12.63 9.96 -5.80
N GLY A 115 11.33 10.11 -5.56
CA GLY A 115 10.62 11.39 -5.67
C GLY A 115 10.59 12.21 -4.37
N ASN A 116 11.43 11.88 -3.40
CA ASN A 116 11.53 12.52 -2.09
C ASN A 116 10.30 12.36 -1.18
N TYR A 117 9.55 11.27 -1.35
CA TYR A 117 8.49 10.87 -0.42
C TYR A 117 9.04 9.86 0.59
N GLU A 118 8.54 9.93 1.81
CA GLU A 118 8.75 8.88 2.80
C GLU A 118 7.74 7.78 2.53
N ALA A 119 8.19 6.66 1.98
CA ALA A 119 7.33 5.56 1.61
C ALA A 119 7.68 4.29 2.38
N SER A 120 6.68 3.57 2.82
CA SER A 120 6.82 2.29 3.48
C SER A 120 5.62 1.39 3.18
N GLN A 121 5.71 0.13 3.58
CA GLN A 121 4.66 -0.86 3.41
C GLN A 121 4.29 -1.46 4.77
N THR A 122 3.01 -1.79 4.95
CA THR A 122 2.59 -2.67 6.05
C THR A 122 3.08 -4.10 5.79
N PRO A 123 3.24 -4.93 6.84
CA PRO A 123 3.66 -6.33 6.63
C PRO A 123 2.65 -7.11 5.80
N PHE A 124 3.16 -7.85 4.83
CA PHE A 124 2.36 -8.64 3.90
C PHE A 124 2.21 -10.08 4.41
N GLY A 125 1.03 -10.65 4.23
CA GLY A 125 0.76 -12.04 4.60
C GLY A 125 0.12 -12.22 5.97
N PHE A 126 -0.27 -11.13 6.61
CA PHE A 126 -0.94 -11.11 7.90
C PHE A 126 -2.22 -10.28 7.83
N PHE A 127 -3.23 -10.69 8.57
CA PHE A 127 -4.28 -9.75 8.96
C PHE A 127 -3.72 -8.83 10.04
N LEU A 128 -4.10 -7.57 9.99
CA LEU A 128 -3.61 -6.57 10.92
C LEU A 128 -4.74 -6.07 11.82
N ASP A 129 -4.44 -5.92 13.10
CA ASP A 129 -5.23 -5.06 13.96
C ASP A 129 -4.94 -3.61 13.54
N LEU A 130 -5.97 -2.84 13.25
CA LEU A 130 -5.84 -1.47 12.74
C LEU A 130 -6.41 -0.47 13.74
N ASN A 131 -5.69 0.64 13.92
CA ASN A 131 -6.17 1.79 14.65
C ASN A 131 -5.89 3.02 13.79
N MET A 132 -6.96 3.69 13.33
CA MET A 132 -6.84 4.73 12.33
C MET A 132 -7.65 5.97 12.72
N GLU A 133 -7.02 7.15 12.62
CA GLU A 133 -7.69 8.43 12.75
C GLU A 133 -7.67 9.17 11.42
N ALA A 134 -8.79 9.19 10.73
CA ALA A 134 -8.97 9.92 9.49
C ALA A 134 -9.93 11.09 9.70
N PRO A 135 -9.55 12.33 9.31
CA PRO A 135 -10.45 13.47 9.47
C PRO A 135 -11.62 13.42 8.47
N GLY A 136 -12.71 14.11 8.81
CA GLY A 136 -13.95 14.08 8.05
C GLY A 136 -14.06 15.15 6.97
N TYR A 137 -13.18 15.12 5.94
CA TYR A 137 -13.33 15.97 4.76
C TYR A 137 -13.05 15.17 3.49
N SER A 138 -13.54 15.64 2.33
CA SER A 138 -13.57 14.82 1.11
C SER A 138 -12.20 14.33 0.64
N MET A 139 -11.17 15.16 0.65
CA MET A 139 -9.82 14.77 0.20
C MET A 139 -9.08 13.86 1.20
N ALA A 140 -9.65 13.65 2.39
CA ALA A 140 -9.10 12.69 3.34
C ALA A 140 -9.54 11.25 3.05
N ARG A 141 -10.37 11.04 2.03
CA ARG A 141 -10.78 9.70 1.57
C ARG A 141 -11.03 9.75 0.07
N VAL A 142 -10.19 9.09 -0.68
CA VAL A 142 -10.22 9.11 -2.15
C VAL A 142 -10.28 7.69 -2.69
N TRP A 143 -11.34 7.39 -3.41
CA TRP A 143 -11.46 6.13 -4.15
C TRP A 143 -10.86 6.30 -5.55
N GLY A 144 -10.13 5.29 -6.00
CA GLY A 144 -9.61 5.23 -7.36
C GLY A 144 -9.77 3.85 -7.98
N ASP A 145 -10.23 3.81 -9.20
CA ASP A 145 -10.17 2.64 -10.07
C ASP A 145 -9.15 2.96 -11.16
N LEU A 146 -7.94 2.44 -11.00
CA LEU A 146 -6.79 2.84 -11.81
C LEU A 146 -6.50 1.90 -12.97
#